data_2c5462f869150d0af083a7b71d79358b
#
_entry.id   2c5462f869150d0af083a7b71d79358b
#
_cell.length_a   1.000
_cell.length_b   1.000
_cell.length_c   1.000
_cell.angle_alpha   90.00
_cell.angle_beta   90.00
_cell.angle_gamma   90.00
#
_symmetry.space_group_name_H-M   'P 1'
#
loop_
_entity.id
_entity.type
_entity.pdbx_description
1 polymer ?
#
loop_
_entity_poly.entity_id
_entity_poly.type
_entity_poly.pdbx_seq_one_letter_code
_entity_poly.pdbx_strand_id
1 'polypeptide(L)'
;LNPNVERLCVTCEMNIDTLGELIDYKFYPAVMLSHARLTYSEVNEILKRKKSPLRKKYSSIVSNIESLYDLYKTLKISRQKRGVMDFDRIESLIQFNKKGKIDNIIPRQRNDAHKLIEECMLVANQSAAKFLQKHDEDFLYRIHPRPKQEKIEVTRKFLSALGLVLAGGDKPESKDFAKILKQVKGRDDENIIKTVVLRTMKQAVYTPLNEGHFGLAFDLYTHFTSPIRRYPDLLVHRAIKRAINKKTRKPSKKMIQLGEHFSMTERRADDATRDVEQWLKCEYMRDKVGEEYSGVISGVAGFGFFVELSDIFIEGMIAVRDLRDDYYIYDEIHHRLTGQAAGKIFRLGDVVHIKVASVSLDDRKISFLLAD
;
A
#
# COMPACT_ATOMS: atom_id res chain seq x y z
N LEU A 1 -18.46 7.17 15.10
CA LEU A 1 -18.65 8.60 15.40
C LEU A 1 -19.92 9.10 14.72
N ASN A 2 -20.96 9.36 15.50
CA ASN A 2 -22.20 9.89 14.96
C ASN A 2 -22.13 11.42 14.92
N PRO A 3 -22.75 12.07 13.91
CA PRO A 3 -22.88 13.51 13.87
C PRO A 3 -23.68 14.04 15.06
N ASN A 4 -23.38 15.29 15.45
CA ASN A 4 -24.10 16.03 16.51
C ASN A 4 -24.05 15.36 17.89
N VAL A 5 -23.02 14.57 18.16
CA VAL A 5 -22.79 13.96 19.48
C VAL A 5 -21.37 14.26 19.92
N GLU A 6 -21.23 14.85 21.10
CA GLU A 6 -19.92 15.13 21.69
C GLU A 6 -19.16 13.86 22.02
N ARG A 7 -17.86 13.86 21.73
CA ARG A 7 -16.95 12.75 22.02
C ARG A 7 -15.62 13.26 22.55
N LEU A 8 -15.12 12.61 23.58
CA LEU A 8 -13.76 12.84 24.06
C LEU A 8 -12.75 12.35 23.00
N CYS A 9 -11.76 13.17 22.71
CA CYS A 9 -10.70 12.85 21.78
C CYS A 9 -9.33 13.33 22.28
N VAL A 10 -8.27 12.85 21.62
CA VAL A 10 -6.93 13.42 21.68
C VAL A 10 -6.71 14.16 20.37
N THR A 11 -6.48 15.45 20.47
CA THR A 11 -6.24 16.32 19.32
C THR A 11 -4.76 16.45 19.05
N CYS A 12 -4.37 16.33 17.79
CA CYS A 12 -3.08 16.73 17.26
C CYS A 12 -3.30 18.00 16.41
N GLU A 13 -2.95 19.15 16.96
CA GLU A 13 -2.96 20.43 16.25
C GLU A 13 -1.61 20.60 15.56
N MET A 14 -1.61 20.97 14.28
CA MET A 14 -0.40 21.04 13.47
C MET A 14 -0.37 22.33 12.67
N ASN A 15 0.77 23.04 12.70
CA ASN A 15 1.05 24.17 11.84
C ASN A 15 1.95 23.73 10.68
N ILE A 16 1.46 23.88 9.46
CA ILE A 16 2.15 23.47 8.23
C ILE A 16 2.35 24.72 7.38
N ASP A 17 3.57 24.90 6.88
CA ASP A 17 3.89 26.04 6.02
C ASP A 17 3.44 25.87 4.57
N THR A 18 3.69 26.88 3.75
CA THR A 18 3.36 26.88 2.32
C THR A 18 4.20 25.90 1.49
N LEU A 19 5.27 25.35 2.06
CA LEU A 19 6.10 24.31 1.44
C LEU A 19 5.67 22.90 1.84
N GLY A 20 4.69 22.78 2.76
CA GLY A 20 4.19 21.51 3.30
C GLY A 20 5.06 20.91 4.40
N GLU A 21 5.89 21.75 5.04
CA GLU A 21 6.72 21.33 6.16
C GLU A 21 6.01 21.57 7.50
N LEU A 22 6.14 20.62 8.41
CA LEU A 22 5.59 20.70 9.77
C LEU A 22 6.45 21.63 10.62
N ILE A 23 5.93 22.84 10.94
CA ILE A 23 6.61 23.86 11.74
C ILE A 23 6.44 23.60 13.23
N ASP A 24 5.18 23.38 13.66
CA ASP A 24 4.85 23.19 15.07
C ASP A 24 3.66 22.23 15.22
N TYR A 25 3.55 21.62 16.39
CA TYR A 25 2.46 20.70 16.73
C TYR A 25 2.19 20.66 18.22
N LYS A 26 0.94 20.43 18.59
CA LYS A 26 0.51 20.27 20.00
C LYS A 26 -0.41 19.07 20.14
N PHE A 27 -0.33 18.43 21.30
CA PHE A 27 -1.26 17.36 21.68
C PHE A 27 -1.98 17.74 22.96
N TYR A 28 -3.32 17.62 22.93
CA TYR A 28 -4.16 17.90 24.11
C TYR A 28 -5.46 17.09 24.07
N PRO A 29 -6.06 16.81 25.25
CA PRO A 29 -7.40 16.26 25.32
C PRO A 29 -8.43 17.32 24.91
N ALA A 30 -9.45 16.92 24.17
CA ALA A 30 -10.51 17.81 23.69
C ALA A 30 -11.86 17.10 23.66
N VAL A 31 -12.91 17.88 23.43
CA VAL A 31 -14.24 17.38 23.08
C VAL A 31 -14.51 17.72 21.63
N MET A 32 -14.85 16.72 20.85
CA MET A 32 -15.16 16.87 19.43
C MET A 32 -16.68 16.73 19.20
N LEU A 33 -17.25 17.66 18.45
CA LEU A 33 -18.59 17.56 17.90
C LEU A 33 -18.51 17.38 16.39
N SER A 34 -18.90 16.20 15.89
CA SER A 34 -18.91 15.93 14.45
C SER A 34 -20.12 16.58 13.79
N HIS A 35 -19.92 17.43 12.78
CA HIS A 35 -21.01 18.10 12.05
C HIS A 35 -21.60 17.22 10.94
N ALA A 36 -20.82 16.30 10.39
CA ALA A 36 -21.25 15.41 9.34
C ALA A 36 -20.43 14.12 9.29
N ARG A 37 -21.06 13.03 8.85
CA ARG A 37 -20.39 11.79 8.46
C ARG A 37 -20.34 11.73 6.94
N LEU A 38 -19.17 11.97 6.38
CA LEU A 38 -18.94 12.00 4.94
C LEU A 38 -18.26 10.70 4.47
N THR A 39 -18.62 10.25 3.28
CA THR A 39 -17.89 9.19 2.57
C THR A 39 -16.86 9.80 1.63
N TYR A 40 -15.84 9.01 1.24
CA TYR A 40 -14.84 9.44 0.25
C TYR A 40 -15.46 9.82 -1.10
N SER A 41 -16.52 9.13 -1.51
CA SER A 41 -17.25 9.43 -2.74
C SER A 41 -17.96 10.78 -2.66
N GLU A 42 -18.65 11.07 -1.56
CA GLU A 42 -19.31 12.37 -1.33
C GLU A 42 -18.30 13.52 -1.33
N VAL A 43 -17.17 13.37 -0.60
CA VAL A 43 -16.12 14.41 -0.57
C VAL A 43 -15.53 14.62 -1.97
N ASN A 44 -15.22 13.55 -2.70
CA ASN A 44 -14.71 13.66 -4.06
C ASN A 44 -15.71 14.36 -5.01
N GLU A 45 -17.01 14.12 -4.86
CA GLU A 45 -18.05 14.81 -5.63
C GLU A 45 -18.12 16.30 -5.26
N ILE A 46 -18.09 16.65 -3.95
CA ILE A 46 -18.05 18.03 -3.48
C ILE A 46 -16.86 18.79 -4.06
N LEU A 47 -15.67 18.16 -4.13
CA LEU A 47 -14.46 18.75 -4.66
C LEU A 47 -14.49 18.94 -6.18
N LYS A 48 -14.99 17.94 -6.92
CA LYS A 48 -14.97 17.93 -8.39
C LYS A 48 -16.14 18.67 -9.05
N ARG A 49 -17.33 18.66 -8.41
CA ARG A 49 -18.57 19.20 -9.00
C ARG A 49 -19.08 20.43 -8.24
N LYS A 50 -18.74 21.63 -8.71
CA LYS A 50 -19.17 22.88 -8.07
C LYS A 50 -20.69 23.04 -7.92
N LYS A 51 -21.48 22.41 -8.81
CA LYS A 51 -22.97 22.44 -8.79
C LYS A 51 -23.59 21.20 -8.17
N SER A 52 -22.83 20.38 -7.44
CA SER A 52 -23.37 19.18 -6.78
C SER A 52 -24.42 19.54 -5.71
N PRO A 53 -25.54 18.79 -5.62
CA PRO A 53 -26.51 18.91 -4.51
C PRO A 53 -25.86 18.69 -3.13
N LEU A 54 -24.80 17.90 -3.05
CA LEU A 54 -24.06 17.66 -1.81
C LEU A 54 -23.42 18.94 -1.26
N ARG A 55 -22.98 19.86 -2.11
CA ARG A 55 -22.46 21.17 -1.67
C ARG A 55 -23.55 22.01 -0.97
N LYS A 56 -24.80 21.93 -1.41
CA LYS A 56 -25.93 22.58 -0.74
C LYS A 56 -26.25 21.89 0.59
N LYS A 57 -26.27 20.56 0.59
CA LYS A 57 -26.52 19.74 1.80
C LYS A 57 -25.50 20.00 2.90
N TYR A 58 -24.22 20.14 2.55
CA TYR A 58 -23.11 20.32 3.48
C TYR A 58 -22.51 21.73 3.44
N SER A 59 -23.31 22.74 3.12
CA SER A 59 -22.84 24.12 2.86
C SER A 59 -21.98 24.69 4.00
N SER A 60 -22.27 24.35 5.24
CA SER A 60 -21.53 24.84 6.42
C SER A 60 -20.09 24.34 6.53
N ILE A 61 -19.74 23.26 5.85
CA ILE A 61 -18.41 22.64 5.94
C ILE A 61 -17.66 22.56 4.60
N VAL A 62 -18.27 23.02 3.50
CA VAL A 62 -17.66 22.97 2.16
C VAL A 62 -16.34 23.73 2.13
N SER A 63 -16.27 24.92 2.74
CA SER A 63 -15.03 25.72 2.80
C SER A 63 -13.90 24.99 3.53
N ASN A 64 -14.23 24.29 4.61
CA ASN A 64 -13.24 23.48 5.33
C ASN A 64 -12.72 22.31 4.47
N ILE A 65 -13.60 21.66 3.69
CA ILE A 65 -13.20 20.57 2.78
C ILE A 65 -12.28 21.11 1.67
N GLU A 66 -12.58 22.30 1.13
CA GLU A 66 -11.75 22.97 0.13
C GLU A 66 -10.36 23.36 0.69
N SER A 67 -10.32 23.92 1.91
CA SER A 67 -9.07 24.25 2.61
C SER A 67 -8.22 23.00 2.89
N LEU A 68 -8.84 21.89 3.30
CA LEU A 68 -8.16 20.60 3.47
C LEU A 68 -7.62 20.07 2.12
N TYR A 69 -8.33 20.31 1.04
CA TYR A 69 -7.86 19.91 -0.29
C TYR A 69 -6.66 20.74 -0.76
N ASP A 70 -6.62 22.03 -0.44
CA ASP A 70 -5.46 22.87 -0.73
C ASP A 70 -4.25 22.48 0.12
N LEU A 71 -4.47 22.14 1.41
CA LEU A 71 -3.43 21.55 2.25
C LEU A 71 -2.90 20.24 1.66
N TYR A 72 -3.78 19.35 1.19
CA TYR A 72 -3.37 18.11 0.51
C TYR A 72 -2.46 18.36 -0.68
N LYS A 73 -2.76 19.35 -1.52
CA LYS A 73 -1.90 19.72 -2.67
C LYS A 73 -0.51 20.12 -2.22
N THR A 74 -0.42 20.94 -1.16
CA THR A 74 0.83 21.38 -0.56
C THR A 74 1.64 20.21 0.00
N LEU A 75 0.99 19.33 0.79
CA LEU A 75 1.62 18.12 1.35
C LEU A 75 2.10 17.15 0.25
N LYS A 76 1.35 17.01 -0.82
CA LYS A 76 1.72 16.19 -1.98
C LYS A 76 2.99 16.69 -2.66
N ILE A 77 3.19 18.01 -2.77
CA ILE A 77 4.41 18.60 -3.31
C ILE A 77 5.60 18.30 -2.38
N SER A 78 5.44 18.51 -1.06
CA SER A 78 6.46 18.17 -0.06
C SER A 78 6.82 16.68 -0.11
N ARG A 79 5.82 15.78 -0.17
CA ARG A 79 6.00 14.34 -0.35
C ARG A 79 6.88 14.00 -1.56
N GLN A 80 6.62 14.63 -2.71
CA GLN A 80 7.39 14.41 -3.93
C GLN A 80 8.85 14.90 -3.79
N LYS A 81 9.06 16.07 -3.16
CA LYS A 81 10.40 16.61 -2.88
C LYS A 81 11.20 15.70 -1.95
N ARG A 82 10.55 15.12 -0.95
CA ARG A 82 11.12 14.18 0.00
C ARG A 82 11.53 12.85 -0.65
N GLY A 83 11.01 12.55 -1.84
CA GLY A 83 11.38 11.36 -2.60
C GLY A 83 10.66 10.09 -2.13
N VAL A 84 9.40 10.22 -1.75
CA VAL A 84 8.55 9.08 -1.38
C VAL A 84 8.29 8.21 -2.62
N MET A 85 8.47 6.91 -2.47
CA MET A 85 8.09 5.95 -3.50
C MET A 85 6.57 5.79 -3.54
N ASP A 86 5.97 6.06 -4.70
CA ASP A 86 4.53 5.91 -4.90
C ASP A 86 4.25 4.68 -5.77
N PHE A 87 3.66 3.67 -5.15
CA PHE A 87 3.22 2.46 -5.83
C PHE A 87 1.70 2.50 -5.94
N ASP A 88 1.17 3.17 -6.97
CA ASP A 88 -0.25 3.11 -7.28
C ASP A 88 -0.60 1.68 -7.74
N ARG A 89 -1.03 0.84 -6.80
CA ARG A 89 -1.62 -0.48 -7.11
C ARG A 89 -3.13 -0.35 -7.24
N ILE A 90 -3.65 -1.00 -8.27
CA ILE A 90 -5.09 -1.19 -8.40
C ILE A 90 -5.46 -2.35 -7.47
N GLU A 91 -6.25 -2.06 -6.45
CA GLU A 91 -6.86 -3.10 -5.59
C GLU A 91 -8.16 -3.55 -6.24
N SER A 92 -8.49 -4.82 -6.16
CA SER A 92 -9.80 -5.33 -6.56
C SER A 92 -10.83 -5.16 -5.45
N LEU A 93 -12.08 -4.88 -5.81
CA LEU A 93 -13.23 -4.84 -4.92
C LEU A 93 -14.23 -5.90 -5.35
N ILE A 94 -14.49 -6.86 -4.46
CA ILE A 94 -15.48 -7.90 -4.68
C ILE A 94 -16.85 -7.33 -4.31
N GLN A 95 -17.77 -7.33 -5.28
CA GLN A 95 -19.15 -6.88 -5.09
C GLN A 95 -20.07 -8.07 -4.89
N PHE A 96 -20.94 -7.97 -3.88
CA PHE A 96 -21.93 -9.00 -3.57
C PHE A 96 -23.32 -8.52 -3.97
N ASN A 97 -24.11 -9.42 -4.54
CA ASN A 97 -25.52 -9.19 -4.82
C ASN A 97 -26.36 -9.30 -3.53
N LYS A 98 -27.66 -9.01 -3.64
CA LYS A 98 -28.61 -9.06 -2.50
C LYS A 98 -28.73 -10.45 -1.85
N LYS A 99 -28.31 -11.52 -2.51
CA LYS A 99 -28.32 -12.90 -2.02
C LYS A 99 -26.98 -13.31 -1.38
N GLY A 100 -26.03 -12.38 -1.24
CA GLY A 100 -24.70 -12.64 -0.67
C GLY A 100 -23.75 -13.40 -1.60
N LYS A 101 -24.10 -13.60 -2.88
CA LYS A 101 -23.20 -14.19 -3.87
C LYS A 101 -22.37 -13.10 -4.56
N ILE A 102 -21.17 -13.46 -5.02
CA ILE A 102 -20.31 -12.55 -5.78
C ILE A 102 -21.00 -12.20 -7.09
N ASP A 103 -21.16 -10.90 -7.30
CA ASP A 103 -21.78 -10.33 -8.52
C ASP A 103 -20.71 -9.96 -9.53
N ASN A 104 -19.69 -9.20 -9.06
CA ASN A 104 -18.60 -8.74 -9.90
C ASN A 104 -17.33 -8.46 -9.09
N ILE A 105 -16.18 -8.43 -9.77
CA ILE A 105 -14.90 -8.01 -9.22
C ILE A 105 -14.43 -6.82 -10.05
N ILE A 106 -14.36 -5.64 -9.42
CA ILE A 106 -14.07 -4.37 -10.09
C ILE A 106 -12.82 -3.70 -9.51
N PRO A 107 -12.13 -2.84 -10.27
CA PRO A 107 -11.01 -2.08 -9.71
C PRO A 107 -11.51 -1.08 -8.66
N ARG A 108 -10.87 -1.07 -7.50
CA ARG A 108 -11.11 -0.07 -6.46
C ARG A 108 -10.42 1.23 -6.85
N GLN A 109 -11.21 2.23 -7.22
CA GLN A 109 -10.68 3.54 -7.56
C GLN A 109 -10.35 4.35 -6.30
N ARG A 110 -9.06 4.62 -6.07
CA ARG A 110 -8.61 5.60 -5.07
C ARG A 110 -8.76 7.01 -5.67
N ASN A 111 -9.54 7.85 -5.01
CA ASN A 111 -9.74 9.25 -5.40
C ASN A 111 -8.96 10.22 -4.50
N ASP A 112 -9.01 11.51 -4.81
CA ASP A 112 -8.27 12.54 -4.07
C ASP A 112 -8.70 12.66 -2.60
N ALA A 113 -9.94 12.33 -2.27
CA ALA A 113 -10.41 12.34 -0.87
C ALA A 113 -9.71 11.26 -0.02
N HIS A 114 -9.40 10.09 -0.59
CA HIS A 114 -8.59 9.08 0.09
C HIS A 114 -7.15 9.59 0.33
N LYS A 115 -6.54 10.18 -0.71
CA LYS A 115 -5.17 10.70 -0.66
C LYS A 115 -5.04 11.88 0.31
N LEU A 116 -6.06 12.74 0.38
CA LEU A 116 -6.12 13.85 1.34
C LEU A 116 -6.05 13.35 2.78
N ILE A 117 -6.89 12.40 3.15
CA ILE A 117 -6.89 11.83 4.50
C ILE A 117 -5.57 11.11 4.78
N GLU A 118 -5.03 10.37 3.81
CA GLU A 118 -3.73 9.72 3.94
C GLU A 118 -2.61 10.71 4.28
N GLU A 119 -2.49 11.84 3.56
CA GLU A 119 -1.46 12.84 3.85
C GLU A 119 -1.64 13.45 5.25
N CYS A 120 -2.88 13.79 5.65
CA CYS A 120 -3.15 14.29 7.00
C CYS A 120 -2.77 13.25 8.08
N MET A 121 -3.06 11.97 7.85
CA MET A 121 -2.68 10.89 8.77
C MET A 121 -1.15 10.72 8.86
N LEU A 122 -0.43 10.83 7.74
CA LEU A 122 1.03 10.73 7.71
C LEU A 122 1.69 11.82 8.55
N VAL A 123 1.24 13.07 8.40
CA VAL A 123 1.79 14.20 9.17
C VAL A 123 1.45 14.06 10.66
N ALA A 124 0.23 13.64 11.00
CA ALA A 124 -0.16 13.39 12.40
C ALA A 124 0.67 12.26 13.04
N ASN A 125 0.92 11.19 12.31
CA ASN A 125 1.78 10.09 12.75
C ASN A 125 3.23 10.56 12.99
N GLN A 126 3.77 11.37 12.08
CA GLN A 126 5.09 11.97 12.23
C GLN A 126 5.16 12.91 13.45
N SER A 127 4.13 13.76 13.63
CA SER A 127 4.03 14.66 14.80
C SER A 127 4.02 13.88 16.12
N ALA A 128 3.30 12.76 16.17
CA ALA A 128 3.26 11.91 17.35
C ALA A 128 4.63 11.30 17.66
N ALA A 129 5.37 10.84 16.64
CA ALA A 129 6.73 10.32 16.83
C ALA A 129 7.68 11.40 17.36
N LYS A 130 7.66 12.59 16.75
CA LYS A 130 8.47 13.75 17.20
C LYS A 130 8.11 14.17 18.63
N PHE A 131 6.82 14.21 18.96
CA PHE A 131 6.35 14.57 20.29
C PHE A 131 6.87 13.61 21.35
N LEU A 132 6.72 12.32 21.14
CA LEU A 132 7.13 11.29 22.10
C LEU A 132 8.66 11.22 22.26
N GLN A 133 9.41 11.38 21.17
CA GLN A 133 10.86 11.45 21.22
C GLN A 133 11.33 12.67 22.03
N LYS A 134 10.73 13.85 21.83
CA LYS A 134 11.04 15.08 22.57
C LYS A 134 10.78 14.94 24.09
N HIS A 135 9.83 14.08 24.48
CA HIS A 135 9.48 13.85 25.89
C HIS A 135 10.14 12.59 26.48
N ASP A 136 11.07 11.97 25.77
CA ASP A 136 11.78 10.75 26.18
C ASP A 136 10.82 9.63 26.64
N GLU A 137 9.72 9.46 25.91
CA GLU A 137 8.71 8.44 26.18
C GLU A 137 8.99 7.13 25.44
N ASP A 138 8.79 6.02 26.13
CA ASP A 138 8.81 4.69 25.50
C ASP A 138 7.61 4.49 24.58
N PHE A 139 7.86 4.21 23.30
CA PHE A 139 6.84 3.87 22.32
C PHE A 139 7.40 3.00 21.20
N LEU A 140 6.53 2.50 20.34
CA LEU A 140 6.91 1.73 19.16
C LEU A 140 6.96 2.64 17.94
N TYR A 141 8.13 2.71 17.31
CA TYR A 141 8.25 3.25 15.96
C TYR A 141 7.66 2.30 14.95
N ARG A 142 7.14 2.83 13.85
CA ARG A 142 6.88 2.08 12.63
C ARG A 142 8.04 2.32 11.69
N ILE A 143 8.97 1.40 11.66
CA ILE A 143 10.14 1.48 10.80
C ILE A 143 9.92 0.75 9.48
N HIS A 144 10.57 1.25 8.44
CA HIS A 144 10.74 0.54 7.18
C HIS A 144 12.24 0.49 6.88
N PRO A 145 12.90 -0.63 7.20
CA PRO A 145 14.35 -0.73 7.05
C PRO A 145 14.77 -0.61 5.58
N ARG A 146 15.98 -0.16 5.34
CA ARG A 146 16.57 -0.13 4.00
C ARG A 146 16.60 -1.53 3.37
N PRO A 147 16.51 -1.63 2.04
CA PRO A 147 16.69 -2.89 1.32
C PRO A 147 18.02 -3.56 1.65
N LYS A 148 18.08 -4.89 1.51
CA LYS A 148 19.34 -5.64 1.63
C LYS A 148 20.24 -5.35 0.43
N GLN A 149 21.55 -5.28 0.66
CA GLN A 149 22.55 -5.00 -0.37
C GLN A 149 22.44 -5.97 -1.57
N GLU A 150 22.32 -7.26 -1.30
CA GLU A 150 22.17 -8.30 -2.32
C GLU A 150 20.98 -8.02 -3.25
N LYS A 151 19.82 -7.60 -2.66
CA LYS A 151 18.63 -7.26 -3.45
C LYS A 151 18.82 -5.98 -4.25
N ILE A 152 19.55 -5.00 -3.72
CA ILE A 152 19.89 -3.77 -4.45
C ILE A 152 20.71 -4.10 -5.70
N GLU A 153 21.71 -4.99 -5.57
CA GLU A 153 22.58 -5.39 -6.69
C GLU A 153 21.82 -6.14 -7.79
N VAL A 154 20.95 -7.09 -7.40
CA VAL A 154 20.08 -7.80 -8.36
C VAL A 154 19.17 -6.80 -9.09
N THR A 155 18.53 -5.89 -8.34
CA THR A 155 17.68 -4.85 -8.94
C THR A 155 18.46 -3.94 -9.87
N ARG A 156 19.69 -3.55 -9.51
CA ARG A 156 20.54 -2.71 -10.34
C ARG A 156 20.90 -3.38 -11.67
N LYS A 157 21.27 -4.67 -11.63
CA LYS A 157 21.54 -5.46 -12.84
C LYS A 157 20.31 -5.51 -13.75
N PHE A 158 19.15 -5.79 -13.18
CA PHE A 158 17.87 -5.79 -13.91
C PHE A 158 17.56 -4.44 -14.55
N LEU A 159 17.66 -3.34 -13.80
CA LEU A 159 17.41 -1.98 -14.30
C LEU A 159 18.40 -1.60 -15.39
N SER A 160 19.69 -1.96 -15.25
CA SER A 160 20.71 -1.68 -16.26
C SER A 160 20.43 -2.40 -17.57
N ALA A 161 19.92 -3.63 -17.55
CA ALA A 161 19.50 -4.35 -18.75
C ALA A 161 18.34 -3.66 -19.51
N LEU A 162 17.57 -2.80 -18.82
CA LEU A 162 16.48 -1.99 -19.39
C LEU A 162 16.91 -0.53 -19.68
N GLY A 163 18.22 -0.23 -19.62
CA GLY A 163 18.77 1.10 -19.87
C GLY A 163 18.52 2.11 -18.73
N LEU A 164 18.23 1.63 -17.52
CA LEU A 164 17.96 2.48 -16.35
C LEU A 164 19.12 2.39 -15.34
N VAL A 165 19.44 3.53 -14.72
CA VAL A 165 20.53 3.61 -13.73
C VAL A 165 19.97 3.95 -12.36
N LEU A 166 20.08 3.02 -11.41
CA LEU A 166 19.78 3.28 -10.00
C LEU A 166 20.97 4.01 -9.36
N ALA A 167 20.77 5.29 -9.07
CA ALA A 167 21.76 6.14 -8.40
C ALA A 167 21.98 5.73 -6.92
N GLY A 168 22.87 6.45 -6.21
CA GLY A 168 23.09 6.29 -4.77
C GLY A 168 24.14 5.23 -4.39
N GLY A 169 24.93 4.69 -5.35
CA GLY A 169 25.99 3.73 -5.07
C GLY A 169 25.53 2.55 -4.22
N ASP A 170 26.29 2.15 -3.21
CA ASP A 170 25.94 1.00 -2.36
C ASP A 170 24.78 1.25 -1.40
N LYS A 171 24.39 2.50 -1.18
CA LYS A 171 23.33 2.87 -0.24
C LYS A 171 22.30 3.80 -0.89
N PRO A 172 21.56 3.36 -1.94
CA PRO A 172 20.55 4.19 -2.55
C PRO A 172 19.49 4.61 -1.53
N GLU A 173 19.01 5.84 -1.66
CA GLU A 173 17.95 6.40 -0.84
C GLU A 173 16.58 6.20 -1.51
N SER A 174 15.50 6.42 -0.75
CA SER A 174 14.13 6.36 -1.27
C SER A 174 13.95 7.22 -2.54
N LYS A 175 14.55 8.42 -2.58
CA LYS A 175 14.50 9.33 -3.73
C LYS A 175 15.10 8.75 -5.02
N ASP A 176 16.09 7.87 -4.90
CA ASP A 176 16.73 7.25 -6.07
C ASP A 176 15.79 6.24 -6.73
N PHE A 177 15.09 5.44 -5.91
CA PHE A 177 14.02 4.55 -6.40
C PHE A 177 12.81 5.34 -6.92
N ALA A 178 12.41 6.42 -6.22
CA ALA A 178 11.32 7.28 -6.68
C ALA A 178 11.62 7.90 -8.06
N LYS A 179 12.89 8.25 -8.33
CA LYS A 179 13.34 8.75 -9.63
C LYS A 179 13.16 7.69 -10.72
N ILE A 180 13.54 6.44 -10.46
CA ILE A 180 13.30 5.30 -11.38
C ILE A 180 11.81 5.16 -11.66
N LEU A 181 10.96 5.10 -10.61
CA LEU A 181 9.51 4.97 -10.78
C LEU A 181 8.89 6.11 -11.60
N LYS A 182 9.44 7.33 -11.49
CA LYS A 182 9.03 8.48 -12.31
C LYS A 182 9.49 8.35 -13.77
N GLN A 183 10.70 7.87 -14.02
CA GLN A 183 11.26 7.70 -15.37
C GLN A 183 10.51 6.64 -16.19
N VAL A 184 10.00 5.61 -15.52
CA VAL A 184 9.34 4.48 -16.21
C VAL A 184 7.86 4.71 -16.46
N LYS A 185 7.30 5.79 -15.96
CA LYS A 185 5.87 6.09 -16.10
C LYS A 185 5.46 6.20 -17.57
N GLY A 186 4.49 5.38 -17.98
CA GLY A 186 3.98 5.31 -19.34
C GLY A 186 4.81 4.44 -20.29
N ARG A 187 5.84 3.73 -19.82
CA ARG A 187 6.56 2.72 -20.59
C ARG A 187 5.82 1.38 -20.54
N ASP A 188 6.00 0.55 -21.55
CA ASP A 188 5.38 -0.80 -21.61
C ASP A 188 5.88 -1.69 -20.46
N ASP A 189 7.11 -1.48 -19.99
CA ASP A 189 7.74 -2.22 -18.90
C ASP A 189 7.53 -1.59 -17.50
N GLU A 190 6.70 -0.55 -17.38
CA GLU A 190 6.42 0.16 -16.11
C GLU A 190 6.02 -0.78 -14.98
N ASN A 191 5.07 -1.69 -15.24
CA ASN A 191 4.54 -2.59 -14.22
C ASN A 191 5.58 -3.62 -13.74
N ILE A 192 6.43 -4.08 -14.66
CA ILE A 192 7.54 -4.99 -14.35
C ILE A 192 8.51 -4.29 -13.39
N ILE A 193 8.95 -3.11 -13.75
CA ILE A 193 9.92 -2.34 -12.98
C ILE A 193 9.36 -2.00 -11.60
N LYS A 194 8.10 -1.56 -11.51
CA LYS A 194 7.41 -1.33 -10.24
C LYS A 194 7.40 -2.58 -9.36
N THR A 195 7.13 -3.74 -9.94
CA THR A 195 7.09 -5.02 -9.21
C THR A 195 8.48 -5.41 -8.70
N VAL A 196 9.52 -5.30 -9.51
CA VAL A 196 10.90 -5.61 -9.11
C VAL A 196 11.37 -4.64 -8.02
N VAL A 197 11.13 -3.34 -8.19
CA VAL A 197 11.46 -2.34 -7.16
C VAL A 197 10.73 -2.63 -5.85
N LEU A 198 9.44 -2.98 -5.90
CA LEU A 198 8.67 -3.31 -4.70
C LEU A 198 9.20 -4.58 -4.00
N ARG A 199 9.57 -5.63 -4.76
CA ARG A 199 10.15 -6.87 -4.22
C ARG A 199 11.53 -6.66 -3.59
N THR A 200 12.22 -5.58 -3.94
CA THR A 200 13.50 -5.20 -3.33
C THR A 200 13.29 -4.69 -1.91
N MET A 201 12.15 -4.08 -1.61
CA MET A 201 11.85 -3.47 -0.32
C MET A 201 11.65 -4.52 0.78
N LYS A 202 12.05 -4.15 2.01
CA LYS A 202 11.68 -4.91 3.21
C LYS A 202 10.25 -4.58 3.63
N GLN A 203 9.69 -5.38 4.53
CA GLN A 203 8.43 -5.06 5.17
C GLN A 203 8.65 -4.07 6.31
N ALA A 204 7.69 -3.17 6.51
CA ALA A 204 7.68 -2.31 7.69
C ALA A 204 7.31 -3.12 8.94
N VAL A 205 7.91 -2.77 10.08
CA VAL A 205 7.71 -3.47 11.36
C VAL A 205 7.59 -2.47 12.52
N TYR A 206 7.11 -2.94 13.66
CA TYR A 206 7.09 -2.19 14.90
C TYR A 206 8.30 -2.53 15.77
N THR A 207 8.99 -1.53 16.30
CA THR A 207 10.15 -1.69 17.18
C THR A 207 10.34 -0.44 18.06
N PRO A 208 10.91 -0.56 19.27
CA PRO A 208 11.32 0.61 20.04
C PRO A 208 12.60 1.28 19.50
N LEU A 209 13.31 0.66 18.54
CA LEU A 209 14.53 1.21 17.94
C LEU A 209 14.18 1.96 16.66
N ASN A 210 14.62 3.22 16.56
CA ASN A 210 14.37 4.02 15.37
C ASN A 210 15.39 3.72 14.27
N GLU A 211 14.91 3.30 13.11
CA GLU A 211 15.70 3.15 11.88
C GLU A 211 15.10 4.00 10.72
N GLY A 212 14.16 4.89 11.03
CA GLY A 212 13.42 5.65 10.04
C GLY A 212 12.42 4.82 9.23
N HIS A 213 11.73 5.46 8.32
CA HIS A 213 10.78 4.80 7.41
C HIS A 213 11.19 5.03 5.96
N PHE A 214 11.97 4.09 5.40
CA PHE A 214 12.57 4.21 4.08
C PHE A 214 11.54 4.53 2.98
N GLY A 215 10.44 3.79 2.90
CA GLY A 215 9.42 3.98 1.86
C GLY A 215 8.69 5.33 1.90
N LEU A 216 8.57 5.95 3.10
CA LEU A 216 7.96 7.26 3.29
C LEU A 216 8.99 8.40 3.36
N ALA A 217 10.29 8.06 3.34
CA ALA A 217 11.40 9.00 3.52
C ALA A 217 11.22 9.89 4.77
N PHE A 218 10.87 9.26 5.91
CA PHE A 218 10.78 9.89 7.22
C PHE A 218 11.88 9.36 8.14
N ASP A 219 12.56 10.27 8.85
CA ASP A 219 13.53 9.88 9.88
C ASP A 219 12.86 9.35 11.15
N LEU A 220 11.66 9.81 11.45
CA LEU A 220 10.84 9.44 12.60
C LEU A 220 9.41 9.17 12.15
N TYR A 221 8.91 8.00 12.49
CA TYR A 221 7.53 7.65 12.17
C TYR A 221 6.95 6.64 13.16
N THR A 222 5.72 6.83 13.54
CA THR A 222 4.93 5.88 14.33
C THR A 222 3.50 5.84 13.83
N HIS A 223 2.71 4.92 14.31
CA HIS A 223 1.28 4.88 14.06
C HIS A 223 0.51 5.47 15.25
N PHE A 224 -0.31 6.47 14.98
CA PHE A 224 -1.12 7.19 15.99
C PHE A 224 -2.60 7.26 15.60
N THR A 225 -2.92 7.30 14.31
CA THR A 225 -4.23 7.73 13.81
C THR A 225 -5.31 6.66 13.85
N SER A 226 -5.02 5.41 14.23
CA SER A 226 -6.00 4.31 14.20
C SER A 226 -6.03 3.45 15.49
N PRO A 227 -6.22 4.04 16.69
CA PRO A 227 -6.11 3.31 17.97
C PRO A 227 -7.24 2.30 18.20
N ILE A 228 -8.35 2.37 17.46
CA ILE A 228 -9.48 1.43 17.57
C ILE A 228 -9.12 0.05 17.00
N ARG A 229 -8.33 0.02 15.92
CA ARG A 229 -8.00 -1.22 15.20
C ARG A 229 -6.52 -1.62 15.25
N ARG A 230 -5.63 -0.74 15.72
CA ARG A 230 -4.19 -1.03 15.88
C ARG A 230 -3.75 -0.77 17.31
N TYR A 231 -3.33 -1.81 17.99
CA TYR A 231 -2.87 -1.70 19.37
C TYR A 231 -1.60 -0.84 19.54
N PRO A 232 -0.62 -0.83 18.61
CA PRO A 232 0.50 0.12 18.67
C PRO A 232 0.05 1.58 18.75
N ASP A 233 -0.97 1.98 17.98
CA ASP A 233 -1.55 3.34 18.05
C ASP A 233 -2.12 3.63 19.45
N LEU A 234 -2.80 2.66 20.07
CA LEU A 234 -3.30 2.80 21.43
C LEU A 234 -2.16 2.98 22.44
N LEU A 235 -1.04 2.29 22.27
CA LEU A 235 0.14 2.50 23.11
C LEU A 235 0.71 3.91 22.94
N VAL A 236 0.76 4.42 21.70
CA VAL A 236 1.16 5.79 21.39
C VAL A 236 0.22 6.81 22.05
N HIS A 237 -1.09 6.62 21.98
CA HIS A 237 -2.07 7.46 22.69
C HIS A 237 -1.84 7.46 24.22
N ARG A 238 -1.56 6.30 24.79
CA ARG A 238 -1.25 6.19 26.23
C ARG A 238 0.05 6.91 26.60
N ALA A 239 1.08 6.82 25.74
CA ALA A 239 2.34 7.53 25.93
C ALA A 239 2.15 9.05 25.83
N ILE A 240 1.42 9.55 24.82
CA ILE A 240 1.08 10.96 24.67
C ILE A 240 0.34 11.48 25.94
N LYS A 241 -0.66 10.74 26.43
CA LYS A 241 -1.39 11.13 27.65
C LYS A 241 -0.48 11.17 28.88
N ARG A 242 0.51 10.28 28.99
CA ARG A 242 1.51 10.34 30.10
C ARG A 242 2.37 11.59 29.99
N ALA A 243 2.91 11.86 28.80
CA ALA A 243 3.74 13.03 28.52
C ALA A 243 3.01 14.35 28.85
N ILE A 244 1.75 14.49 28.38
CA ILE A 244 0.91 15.67 28.67
C ILE A 244 0.71 15.85 30.18
N ASN A 245 0.46 14.76 30.91
CA ASN A 245 0.23 14.79 32.36
C ASN A 245 1.53 14.78 33.19
N LYS A 246 2.70 14.90 32.56
CA LYS A 246 4.03 14.87 33.20
C LYS A 246 4.21 13.65 34.12
N LYS A 247 3.64 12.51 33.77
CA LYS A 247 3.77 11.25 34.52
C LYS A 247 4.95 10.48 33.94
N THR A 248 5.99 10.27 34.75
CA THR A 248 7.14 9.43 34.36
C THR A 248 6.78 7.95 34.33
N ARG A 249 7.31 7.22 33.38
CA ARG A 249 7.28 5.75 33.34
C ARG A 249 8.70 5.19 33.32
N LYS A 250 8.90 4.08 34.04
CA LYS A 250 10.13 3.30 33.85
C LYS A 250 10.12 2.61 32.49
N PRO A 251 11.24 2.64 31.73
CA PRO A 251 11.35 1.94 30.45
C PRO A 251 10.88 0.48 30.56
N SER A 252 10.09 0.04 29.59
CA SER A 252 9.58 -1.32 29.61
C SER A 252 10.49 -2.25 28.79
N LYS A 253 11.17 -3.17 29.45
CA LYS A 253 11.94 -4.23 28.77
C LYS A 253 11.10 -5.09 27.80
N LYS A 254 9.77 -5.00 27.88
CA LYS A 254 8.84 -5.76 27.01
C LYS A 254 8.55 -5.10 25.67
N MET A 255 9.06 -3.87 25.39
CA MET A 255 8.73 -3.14 24.18
C MET A 255 9.23 -3.85 22.90
N ILE A 256 10.39 -4.51 22.95
CA ILE A 256 10.89 -5.32 21.83
C ILE A 256 9.92 -6.46 21.52
N GLN A 257 9.57 -7.26 22.52
CA GLN A 257 8.64 -8.38 22.38
C GLN A 257 7.25 -7.94 21.88
N LEU A 258 6.76 -6.78 22.37
CA LEU A 258 5.51 -6.19 21.88
C LEU A 258 5.62 -5.77 20.41
N GLY A 259 6.72 -5.17 19.99
CA GLY A 259 6.95 -4.80 18.59
C GLY A 259 6.93 -6.03 17.65
N GLU A 260 7.64 -7.09 18.05
CA GLU A 260 7.64 -8.37 17.33
C GLU A 260 6.24 -8.99 17.25
N HIS A 261 5.54 -9.03 18.39
CA HIS A 261 4.19 -9.57 18.47
C HIS A 261 3.21 -8.82 17.57
N PHE A 262 3.21 -7.49 17.59
CA PHE A 262 2.31 -6.70 16.76
C PHE A 262 2.65 -6.80 15.27
N SER A 263 3.93 -6.88 14.92
CA SER A 263 4.35 -7.10 13.54
C SER A 263 3.93 -8.49 13.03
N MET A 264 4.00 -9.51 13.90
CA MET A 264 3.52 -10.85 13.58
C MET A 264 1.99 -10.88 13.42
N THR A 265 1.23 -10.28 14.35
CA THR A 265 -0.23 -10.28 14.30
C THR A 265 -0.78 -9.47 13.13
N GLU A 266 -0.11 -8.38 12.73
CA GLU A 266 -0.42 -7.62 11.52
C GLU A 266 -0.28 -8.52 10.29
N ARG A 267 0.88 -9.19 10.11
CA ARG A 267 1.08 -10.13 8.99
C ARG A 267 0.04 -11.23 8.96
N ARG A 268 -0.27 -11.83 10.11
CA ARG A 268 -1.31 -12.87 10.20
C ARG A 268 -2.69 -12.35 9.76
N ALA A 269 -3.03 -11.11 10.11
CA ALA A 269 -4.29 -10.51 9.68
C ALA A 269 -4.31 -10.26 8.16
N ASP A 270 -3.19 -9.79 7.60
CA ASP A 270 -3.04 -9.60 6.15
C ASP A 270 -3.11 -10.94 5.39
N ASP A 271 -2.45 -11.98 5.93
CA ASP A 271 -2.48 -13.33 5.34
C ASP A 271 -3.91 -13.90 5.36
N ALA A 272 -4.62 -13.76 6.49
CA ALA A 272 -6.00 -14.21 6.60
C ALA A 272 -6.94 -13.47 5.63
N THR A 273 -6.74 -12.16 5.45
CA THR A 273 -7.52 -11.37 4.48
C THR A 273 -7.25 -11.82 3.05
N ARG A 274 -5.97 -12.02 2.69
CA ARG A 274 -5.59 -12.53 1.37
C ARG A 274 -6.14 -13.93 1.09
N ASP A 275 -6.14 -14.78 2.09
CA ASP A 275 -6.70 -16.13 2.00
C ASP A 275 -8.20 -16.11 1.68
N VAL A 276 -8.95 -15.25 2.37
CA VAL A 276 -10.40 -15.09 2.13
C VAL A 276 -10.64 -14.48 0.73
N GLU A 277 -9.89 -13.45 0.36
CA GLU A 277 -10.01 -12.85 -0.98
C GLU A 277 -9.71 -13.87 -2.08
N GLN A 278 -8.67 -14.68 -1.92
CA GLN A 278 -8.32 -15.73 -2.87
C GLN A 278 -9.39 -16.81 -2.96
N TRP A 279 -9.95 -17.21 -1.81
CA TRP A 279 -11.08 -18.15 -1.79
C TRP A 279 -12.30 -17.60 -2.55
N LEU A 280 -12.66 -16.34 -2.31
CA LEU A 280 -13.74 -15.67 -3.02
C LEU A 280 -13.47 -15.56 -4.53
N LYS A 281 -12.23 -15.29 -4.93
CA LYS A 281 -11.82 -15.27 -6.34
C LYS A 281 -11.96 -16.67 -6.98
N CYS A 282 -11.58 -17.73 -6.26
CA CYS A 282 -11.79 -19.10 -6.71
C CYS A 282 -13.29 -19.43 -6.83
N GLU A 283 -14.13 -19.04 -5.85
CA GLU A 283 -15.58 -19.23 -5.92
C GLU A 283 -16.19 -18.53 -7.13
N TYR A 284 -15.75 -17.31 -7.45
CA TYR A 284 -16.17 -16.58 -8.64
C TYR A 284 -15.76 -17.25 -9.96
N MET A 285 -14.57 -17.86 -9.99
CA MET A 285 -14.01 -18.50 -11.19
C MET A 285 -14.48 -19.93 -11.39
N ARG A 286 -15.08 -20.58 -10.39
CA ARG A 286 -15.50 -21.98 -10.44
C ARG A 286 -16.44 -22.29 -11.61
N ASP A 287 -17.40 -21.42 -11.84
CA ASP A 287 -18.40 -21.57 -12.89
C ASP A 287 -17.90 -21.09 -14.27
N LYS A 288 -16.62 -20.63 -14.35
CA LYS A 288 -15.98 -20.08 -15.55
C LYS A 288 -14.88 -20.98 -16.13
N VAL A 289 -14.83 -22.24 -15.69
CA VAL A 289 -13.89 -23.22 -16.23
C VAL A 289 -14.22 -23.44 -17.71
N GLY A 290 -13.20 -23.37 -18.57
CA GLY A 290 -13.34 -23.45 -20.02
C GLY A 290 -13.47 -22.10 -20.73
N GLU A 291 -13.75 -21.00 -20.03
CA GLU A 291 -13.77 -19.65 -20.60
C GLU A 291 -12.35 -19.14 -20.89
N GLU A 292 -12.25 -18.22 -21.85
CA GLU A 292 -10.98 -17.63 -22.29
C GLU A 292 -10.89 -16.15 -21.89
N TYR A 293 -9.69 -15.72 -21.52
CA TYR A 293 -9.42 -14.36 -21.08
C TYR A 293 -8.07 -13.85 -21.58
N SER A 294 -7.95 -12.53 -21.68
CA SER A 294 -6.64 -11.87 -21.79
C SER A 294 -6.10 -11.55 -20.42
N GLY A 295 -4.80 -11.76 -20.23
CA GLY A 295 -4.15 -11.44 -18.98
C GLY A 295 -2.71 -11.00 -19.18
N VAL A 296 -2.09 -10.53 -18.11
CA VAL A 296 -0.70 -10.08 -18.10
C VAL A 296 0.09 -10.96 -17.15
N ILE A 297 1.27 -11.40 -17.56
CA ILE A 297 2.17 -12.18 -16.70
C ILE A 297 2.59 -11.33 -15.51
N SER A 298 2.10 -11.68 -14.31
CA SER A 298 2.33 -10.99 -13.02
C SER A 298 3.51 -11.54 -12.25
N GLY A 299 4.00 -12.73 -12.60
CA GLY A 299 5.14 -13.38 -11.96
C GLY A 299 5.69 -14.54 -12.78
N VAL A 300 7.00 -14.73 -12.75
CA VAL A 300 7.69 -15.85 -13.41
C VAL A 300 8.55 -16.58 -12.41
N ALA A 301 8.52 -17.90 -12.43
CA ALA A 301 9.31 -18.80 -11.59
C ALA A 301 9.72 -20.03 -12.38
N GLY A 302 10.64 -20.84 -11.85
CA GLY A 302 11.12 -22.06 -12.54
C GLY A 302 10.05 -23.12 -12.76
N PHE A 303 8.96 -23.11 -12.00
CA PHE A 303 7.85 -24.06 -12.13
C PHE A 303 6.69 -23.57 -13.00
N GLY A 304 6.72 -22.30 -13.44
CA GLY A 304 5.66 -21.70 -14.26
C GLY A 304 5.57 -20.20 -14.13
N PHE A 305 4.49 -19.64 -14.64
CA PHE A 305 4.24 -18.21 -14.50
C PHE A 305 2.80 -17.94 -14.08
N PHE A 306 2.63 -16.81 -13.37
CA PHE A 306 1.35 -16.31 -12.91
C PHE A 306 0.81 -15.30 -13.92
N VAL A 307 -0.50 -15.34 -14.16
CA VAL A 307 -1.19 -14.42 -15.07
C VAL A 307 -2.32 -13.75 -14.30
N GLU A 308 -2.31 -12.41 -14.28
CA GLU A 308 -3.42 -11.61 -13.77
C GLU A 308 -4.36 -11.24 -14.93
N LEU A 309 -5.63 -11.59 -14.80
CA LEU A 309 -6.65 -11.30 -15.82
C LEU A 309 -6.94 -9.80 -15.86
N SER A 310 -6.94 -9.22 -17.08
CA SER A 310 -6.98 -7.76 -17.28
C SER A 310 -8.25 -7.10 -16.77
N ASP A 311 -9.41 -7.77 -16.89
CA ASP A 311 -10.72 -7.18 -16.62
C ASP A 311 -11.20 -7.40 -15.18
N ILE A 312 -10.76 -8.48 -14.53
CA ILE A 312 -11.29 -8.94 -13.24
C ILE A 312 -10.23 -9.07 -12.14
N PHE A 313 -8.96 -8.78 -12.43
CA PHE A 313 -7.85 -8.76 -11.45
C PHE A 313 -7.71 -10.05 -10.63
N ILE A 314 -7.96 -11.18 -11.28
CA ILE A 314 -7.80 -12.52 -10.72
C ILE A 314 -6.49 -13.09 -11.24
N GLU A 315 -5.67 -13.61 -10.35
CA GLU A 315 -4.42 -14.27 -10.68
C GLU A 315 -4.59 -15.80 -10.70
N GLY A 316 -4.06 -16.44 -11.73
CA GLY A 316 -3.94 -17.89 -11.83
C GLY A 316 -2.56 -18.28 -12.36
N MET A 317 -2.25 -19.56 -12.39
CA MET A 317 -0.93 -20.08 -12.75
C MET A 317 -1.01 -20.97 -13.99
N ILE A 318 -0.01 -20.80 -14.87
CA ILE A 318 0.31 -21.75 -15.94
C ILE A 318 1.59 -22.47 -15.52
N ALA A 319 1.52 -23.78 -15.35
CA ALA A 319 2.69 -24.57 -15.00
C ALA A 319 3.57 -24.85 -16.23
N VAL A 320 4.89 -24.89 -16.07
CA VAL A 320 5.84 -25.21 -17.16
C VAL A 320 5.49 -26.56 -17.83
N ARG A 321 5.06 -27.55 -17.05
CA ARG A 321 4.64 -28.86 -17.57
C ARG A 321 3.44 -28.82 -18.51
N ASP A 322 2.64 -27.74 -18.45
CA ASP A 322 1.47 -27.53 -19.28
C ASP A 322 1.80 -26.78 -20.58
N LEU A 323 3.05 -26.26 -20.70
CA LEU A 323 3.65 -25.69 -21.89
C LEU A 323 4.27 -26.84 -22.71
N ARG A 324 3.48 -27.46 -23.58
CA ARG A 324 3.87 -28.71 -24.28
C ARG A 324 4.71 -28.49 -25.53
N ASP A 325 4.96 -27.24 -25.89
CA ASP A 325 5.60 -26.85 -27.14
C ASP A 325 7.14 -26.82 -27.06
N ASP A 326 7.74 -26.74 -25.84
CA ASP A 326 9.20 -26.65 -25.67
C ASP A 326 9.63 -27.00 -24.24
N TYR A 327 10.96 -27.12 -24.03
CA TYR A 327 11.57 -27.18 -22.72
C TYR A 327 11.99 -25.78 -22.28
N TYR A 328 11.43 -25.28 -21.18
CA TYR A 328 11.62 -23.91 -20.72
C TYR A 328 12.64 -23.81 -19.59
N ILE A 329 13.62 -22.90 -19.76
CA ILE A 329 14.62 -22.55 -18.75
C ILE A 329 14.26 -21.22 -18.12
N TYR A 330 14.32 -21.17 -16.79
CA TYR A 330 14.08 -19.95 -16.01
C TYR A 330 15.35 -19.09 -15.91
N ASP A 331 15.24 -17.84 -16.33
CA ASP A 331 16.23 -16.79 -16.17
C ASP A 331 15.79 -15.88 -15.00
N GLU A 332 16.45 -16.07 -13.84
CA GLU A 332 16.11 -15.35 -12.62
C GLU A 332 16.42 -13.85 -12.72
N ILE A 333 17.48 -13.47 -13.46
CA ILE A 333 17.90 -12.07 -13.61
C ILE A 333 16.87 -11.28 -14.42
N HIS A 334 16.39 -11.87 -15.51
CA HIS A 334 15.45 -11.20 -16.41
C HIS A 334 13.98 -11.56 -16.14
N HIS A 335 13.71 -12.35 -15.10
CA HIS A 335 12.35 -12.81 -14.74
C HIS A 335 11.57 -13.37 -15.93
N ARG A 336 12.16 -14.33 -16.66
CA ARG A 336 11.57 -14.92 -17.86
C ARG A 336 11.78 -16.42 -17.95
N LEU A 337 10.90 -17.09 -18.69
CA LEU A 337 11.07 -18.46 -19.16
C LEU A 337 11.44 -18.41 -20.65
N THR A 338 12.48 -19.11 -21.06
CA THR A 338 12.94 -19.18 -22.44
C THR A 338 12.92 -20.61 -22.92
N GLY A 339 12.20 -20.87 -23.99
CA GLY A 339 12.16 -22.18 -24.67
C GLY A 339 13.48 -22.48 -25.36
N GLN A 340 13.98 -23.72 -25.22
CA GLN A 340 15.26 -24.15 -25.77
C GLN A 340 15.23 -24.35 -27.27
N ALA A 341 14.17 -24.92 -27.82
CA ALA A 341 14.09 -25.27 -29.23
C ALA A 341 13.47 -24.14 -30.07
N ALA A 342 12.30 -23.64 -29.68
CA ALA A 342 11.57 -22.60 -30.42
C ALA A 342 12.00 -21.17 -30.06
N GLY A 343 12.76 -20.99 -28.97
CA GLY A 343 13.17 -19.66 -28.51
C GLY A 343 12.03 -18.79 -28.02
N LYS A 344 10.83 -19.35 -27.80
CA LYS A 344 9.68 -18.62 -27.28
C LYS A 344 9.97 -18.12 -25.86
N ILE A 345 9.63 -16.89 -25.58
CA ILE A 345 9.94 -16.23 -24.29
C ILE A 345 8.64 -15.81 -23.63
N PHE A 346 8.51 -16.11 -22.34
CA PHE A 346 7.47 -15.58 -21.46
C PHE A 346 8.11 -14.69 -20.39
N ARG A 347 7.83 -13.41 -20.44
CA ARG A 347 8.39 -12.40 -19.53
C ARG A 347 7.33 -11.84 -18.62
N LEU A 348 7.75 -11.41 -17.47
CA LEU A 348 6.92 -10.57 -16.60
C LEU A 348 6.40 -9.36 -17.39
N GLY A 349 5.08 -9.14 -17.41
CA GLY A 349 4.41 -8.06 -18.14
C GLY A 349 3.94 -8.39 -19.56
N ASP A 350 4.33 -9.54 -20.12
CA ASP A 350 3.81 -9.96 -21.42
C ASP A 350 2.31 -10.22 -21.35
N VAL A 351 1.58 -9.82 -22.38
CA VAL A 351 0.15 -10.12 -22.55
C VAL A 351 0.03 -11.53 -23.11
N VAL A 352 -0.85 -12.33 -22.50
CA VAL A 352 -1.14 -13.70 -22.93
C VAL A 352 -2.63 -13.95 -22.97
N HIS A 353 -3.05 -14.81 -23.89
CA HIS A 353 -4.40 -15.34 -23.92
C HIS A 353 -4.43 -16.68 -23.21
N ILE A 354 -5.38 -16.83 -22.30
CA ILE A 354 -5.47 -18.01 -21.44
C ILE A 354 -6.87 -18.59 -21.45
N LYS A 355 -6.94 -19.87 -21.14
CA LYS A 355 -8.16 -20.60 -20.86
C LYS A 355 -8.16 -21.07 -19.41
N VAL A 356 -9.27 -20.94 -18.71
CA VAL A 356 -9.41 -21.43 -17.35
C VAL A 356 -9.46 -22.96 -17.36
N ALA A 357 -8.43 -23.60 -16.86
CA ALA A 357 -8.30 -25.06 -16.89
C ALA A 357 -8.99 -25.72 -15.69
N SER A 358 -8.73 -25.24 -14.48
CA SER A 358 -9.33 -25.77 -13.27
C SER A 358 -9.30 -24.76 -12.14
N VAL A 359 -10.21 -24.94 -11.17
CA VAL A 359 -10.30 -24.15 -9.95
C VAL A 359 -10.42 -25.07 -8.75
N SER A 360 -9.52 -24.97 -7.78
CA SER A 360 -9.55 -25.68 -6.50
C SER A 360 -9.89 -24.69 -5.38
N LEU A 361 -11.05 -24.85 -4.75
CA LEU A 361 -11.46 -24.05 -3.59
C LEU A 361 -10.64 -24.41 -2.35
N ASP A 362 -10.33 -25.69 -2.17
CA ASP A 362 -9.59 -26.19 -1.00
C ASP A 362 -8.14 -25.68 -1.00
N ASP A 363 -7.48 -25.75 -2.17
CA ASP A 363 -6.12 -25.24 -2.34
C ASP A 363 -6.07 -23.73 -2.60
N ARG A 364 -7.21 -23.11 -2.88
CA ARG A 364 -7.33 -21.71 -3.28
C ARG A 364 -6.47 -21.39 -4.50
N LYS A 365 -6.51 -22.27 -5.51
CA LYS A 365 -5.70 -22.18 -6.73
C LYS A 365 -6.58 -22.14 -7.97
N ILE A 366 -6.15 -21.32 -8.93
CA ILE A 366 -6.72 -21.25 -10.27
C ILE A 366 -5.61 -21.62 -11.24
N SER A 367 -5.85 -22.64 -12.07
CA SER A 367 -4.90 -23.07 -13.10
C SER A 367 -5.40 -22.62 -14.45
N PHE A 368 -4.50 -22.08 -15.23
CA PHE A 368 -4.73 -21.67 -16.60
C PHE A 368 -3.94 -22.53 -17.58
N LEU A 369 -4.37 -22.56 -18.83
CA LEU A 369 -3.61 -23.01 -20.00
C LEU A 369 -3.48 -21.82 -20.94
N LEU A 370 -2.48 -21.86 -21.84
CA LEU A 370 -2.46 -20.95 -22.97
C LEU A 370 -3.67 -21.28 -23.87
N ALA A 371 -4.37 -20.25 -24.31
CA ALA A 371 -5.33 -20.39 -25.40
C ALA A 371 -4.53 -20.40 -26.72
N ASP A 372 -4.98 -21.20 -27.68
CA ASP A 372 -4.37 -21.36 -29.00
C ASP A 372 -4.39 -20.06 -29.82
#